data_3bc05a401a4bc1cc436ff0b0c67acf89
#
_entry.id   3bc05a401a4bc1cc436ff0b0c67acf89
#
_cell.length_a   1.000
_cell.length_b   1.000
_cell.length_c   1.000
_cell.angle_alpha   90.00
_cell.angle_beta   90.00
_cell.angle_gamma   90.00
#
_symmetry.space_group_name_H-M   'P 1'
#
loop_
_entity.id
_entity.type
_entity.pdbx_description
1 polymer ?
#
loop_
_entity_poly.entity_id
_entity_poly.type
_entity_poly.pdbx_seq_one_letter_code
_entity_poly.pdbx_strand_id
1 'polypeptide(L)'
;MDIKEYFTRISYRGSYGKPDLATLTDIFQHHIRAVPYENLSIHCGESIELDLEAIYNKIVRKKRGGWCMENNYLLSWVLKTLGYDITLLGSKVYVPEYDRYAEEINHLLLKVVLDDKSYIVDGGFGMVYQTWQPMELISGTDQPQIPGVFRFVEESGVWYLEKVKRKQWV
;
A
#
# COMPACT_ATOMS: atom_id res chain seq x y z
N MET A 1 -19.96 2.21 7.05
CA MET A 1 -18.57 1.81 7.45
C MET A 1 -18.22 2.51 8.77
N ASP A 2 -17.55 1.83 9.69
CA ASP A 2 -17.13 2.35 10.99
C ASP A 2 -15.61 2.19 11.16
N ILE A 3 -14.91 3.29 11.43
CA ILE A 3 -13.46 3.30 11.63
C ILE A 3 -13.02 2.46 12.84
N LYS A 4 -13.85 2.37 13.89
CA LYS A 4 -13.57 1.55 15.07
C LYS A 4 -13.64 0.05 14.77
N GLU A 5 -14.58 -0.36 13.90
CA GLU A 5 -14.69 -1.74 13.43
C GLU A 5 -13.44 -2.11 12.59
N TYR A 6 -12.98 -1.20 11.73
CA TYR A 6 -11.71 -1.38 10.99
C TYR A 6 -10.52 -1.49 11.95
N PHE A 7 -10.37 -0.62 12.95
CA PHE A 7 -9.27 -0.71 13.91
C PHE A 7 -9.31 -2.01 14.71
N THR A 8 -10.50 -2.49 15.05
CA THR A 8 -10.66 -3.81 15.68
C THR A 8 -10.17 -4.92 14.75
N ARG A 9 -10.50 -4.85 13.44
CA ARG A 9 -10.06 -5.81 12.43
C ARG A 9 -8.55 -5.91 12.30
N ILE A 10 -7.85 -4.78 12.36
CA ILE A 10 -6.38 -4.73 12.27
C ILE A 10 -5.67 -4.76 13.64
N SER A 11 -6.42 -4.94 14.73
CA SER A 11 -5.90 -4.93 16.12
C SER A 11 -5.13 -3.64 16.47
N TYR A 12 -5.51 -2.51 15.89
CA TYR A 12 -4.93 -1.21 16.20
C TYR A 12 -5.56 -0.62 17.45
N ARG A 13 -4.74 -0.18 18.41
CA ARG A 13 -5.16 0.44 19.67
C ARG A 13 -4.47 1.77 19.94
N GLY A 14 -3.74 2.29 18.96
CA GLY A 14 -3.04 3.55 19.09
C GLY A 14 -3.96 4.77 19.04
N SER A 15 -3.40 5.93 19.31
CA SER A 15 -4.07 7.23 19.13
C SER A 15 -4.10 7.60 17.65
N TYR A 16 -5.13 8.32 17.23
CA TYR A 16 -5.30 8.80 15.85
C TYR A 16 -5.92 10.22 15.80
N GLY A 17 -5.66 11.02 16.83
CA GLY A 17 -6.26 12.37 16.95
C GLY A 17 -5.68 13.43 16.02
N LYS A 18 -4.46 13.24 15.49
CA LYS A 18 -3.81 14.13 14.54
C LYS A 18 -3.04 13.32 13.48
N PRO A 19 -3.16 13.67 12.18
CA PRO A 19 -2.32 13.06 11.15
C PRO A 19 -0.83 13.38 11.39
N ASP A 20 -0.02 12.35 11.58
CA ASP A 20 1.43 12.44 11.62
C ASP A 20 2.07 11.15 11.05
N LEU A 21 3.37 11.18 10.80
CA LEU A 21 4.09 10.07 10.18
C LEU A 21 4.15 8.83 11.08
N ALA A 22 4.22 9.00 12.39
CA ALA A 22 4.28 7.88 13.34
C ALA A 22 2.94 7.12 13.35
N THR A 23 1.83 7.83 13.45
CA THR A 23 0.47 7.27 13.37
C THR A 23 0.21 6.61 12.01
N LEU A 24 0.62 7.25 10.91
CA LEU A 24 0.54 6.66 9.57
C LEU A 24 1.29 5.33 9.50
N THR A 25 2.53 5.31 9.98
CA THR A 25 3.38 4.12 9.98
C THR A 25 2.76 2.99 10.79
N ASP A 26 2.25 3.29 11.96
CA ASP A 26 1.67 2.29 12.86
C ASP A 26 0.37 1.69 12.28
N ILE A 27 -0.54 2.52 11.80
CA ILE A 27 -1.77 2.05 11.12
C ILE A 27 -1.42 1.21 9.89
N PHE A 28 -0.48 1.67 9.06
CA PHE A 28 -0.03 0.95 7.88
C PHE A 28 0.53 -0.43 8.23
N GLN A 29 1.40 -0.52 9.24
CA GLN A 29 1.95 -1.79 9.70
C GLN A 29 0.90 -2.74 10.26
N HIS A 30 -0.07 -2.23 11.00
CA HIS A 30 -1.20 -3.02 11.47
C HIS A 30 -2.07 -3.53 10.31
N HIS A 31 -2.30 -2.68 9.29
CA HIS A 31 -3.04 -3.06 8.09
C HIS A 31 -2.38 -4.23 7.36
N ILE A 32 -1.12 -4.10 6.98
CA ILE A 32 -0.42 -5.14 6.19
C ILE A 32 -0.21 -6.46 6.94
N ARG A 33 -0.17 -6.43 8.28
CA ARG A 33 -0.13 -7.66 9.10
C ARG A 33 -1.46 -8.36 9.19
N ALA A 34 -2.56 -7.61 9.21
CA ALA A 34 -3.88 -8.14 9.46
C ALA A 34 -4.67 -8.45 8.19
N VAL A 35 -4.42 -7.72 7.09
CA VAL A 35 -5.15 -7.85 5.83
C VAL A 35 -4.24 -8.51 4.79
N PRO A 36 -4.36 -9.83 4.59
CA PRO A 36 -3.53 -10.53 3.62
C PRO A 36 -3.87 -10.12 2.19
N TYR A 37 -2.86 -10.15 1.30
CA TYR A 37 -3.13 -10.13 -0.13
C TYR A 37 -3.82 -11.44 -0.53
N GLU A 38 -4.96 -11.36 -1.21
CA GLU A 38 -5.65 -12.51 -1.80
C GLU A 38 -6.48 -12.12 -3.02
N ASN A 39 -6.53 -13.02 -3.99
CA ASN A 39 -7.28 -12.86 -5.24
C ASN A 39 -8.16 -14.08 -5.54
N LEU A 40 -8.57 -14.81 -4.51
CA LEU A 40 -9.35 -16.06 -4.64
C LEU A 40 -10.67 -15.84 -5.37
N SER A 41 -11.37 -14.74 -5.11
CA SER A 41 -12.62 -14.40 -5.79
C SER A 41 -12.44 -14.32 -7.32
N ILE A 42 -11.32 -13.75 -7.79
CA ILE A 42 -10.99 -13.67 -9.22
C ILE A 42 -10.85 -15.10 -9.81
N HIS A 43 -10.08 -15.95 -9.13
CA HIS A 43 -9.87 -17.34 -9.59
C HIS A 43 -11.12 -18.22 -9.52
N CYS A 44 -12.05 -17.88 -8.63
CA CYS A 44 -13.35 -18.55 -8.54
C CYS A 44 -14.40 -18.00 -9.54
N GLY A 45 -14.02 -17.02 -10.36
CA GLY A 45 -14.94 -16.39 -11.32
C GLY A 45 -16.00 -15.49 -10.68
N GLU A 46 -15.78 -15.06 -9.42
CA GLU A 46 -16.65 -14.09 -8.77
C GLU A 46 -16.41 -12.69 -9.36
N SER A 47 -17.48 -11.94 -9.57
CA SER A 47 -17.37 -10.52 -9.92
C SER A 47 -16.81 -9.73 -8.75
N ILE A 48 -15.77 -8.92 -9.00
CA ILE A 48 -15.23 -7.99 -8.01
C ILE A 48 -15.73 -6.60 -8.37
N GLU A 49 -16.50 -6.04 -7.46
CA GLU A 49 -16.90 -4.64 -7.54
C GLU A 49 -15.90 -3.80 -6.72
N LEU A 50 -15.32 -2.77 -7.34
CA LEU A 50 -14.49 -1.79 -6.65
C LEU A 50 -15.36 -0.74 -5.95
N ASP A 51 -16.38 -1.23 -5.25
CA ASP A 51 -17.23 -0.47 -4.35
C ASP A 51 -16.67 -0.54 -2.93
N LEU A 52 -16.55 0.62 -2.30
CA LEU A 52 -15.89 0.70 -0.99
C LEU A 52 -16.63 -0.03 0.12
N GLU A 53 -17.98 -0.06 0.07
CA GLU A 53 -18.76 -0.78 1.07
C GLU A 53 -18.67 -2.31 0.87
N ALA A 54 -18.65 -2.77 -0.38
CA ALA A 54 -18.40 -4.18 -0.70
C ALA A 54 -17.01 -4.62 -0.22
N ILE A 55 -15.98 -3.82 -0.48
CA ILE A 55 -14.61 -4.05 -0.01
C ILE A 55 -14.54 -4.07 1.52
N TYR A 56 -15.17 -3.10 2.17
CA TYR A 56 -15.23 -3.02 3.63
C TYR A 56 -15.92 -4.26 4.22
N ASN A 57 -17.04 -4.69 3.66
CA ASN A 57 -17.74 -5.90 4.09
C ASN A 57 -16.86 -7.15 3.94
N LYS A 58 -16.14 -7.28 2.81
CA LYS A 58 -15.21 -8.39 2.56
C LYS A 58 -14.07 -8.41 3.55
N ILE A 59 -13.32 -7.30 3.67
CA ILE A 59 -12.07 -7.26 4.42
C ILE A 59 -12.31 -7.12 5.93
N VAL A 60 -13.23 -6.24 6.34
CA VAL A 60 -13.42 -5.92 7.75
C VAL A 60 -14.39 -6.91 8.40
N ARG A 61 -15.61 -7.07 7.87
CA ARG A 61 -16.66 -7.87 8.50
C ARG A 61 -16.48 -9.36 8.27
N LYS A 62 -16.19 -9.77 7.03
CA LYS A 62 -15.94 -11.19 6.69
C LYS A 62 -14.51 -11.64 6.98
N LYS A 63 -13.63 -10.72 7.41
CA LYS A 63 -12.22 -10.97 7.78
C LYS A 63 -11.39 -11.63 6.68
N ARG A 64 -11.75 -11.43 5.43
CA ARG A 64 -10.96 -11.84 4.27
C ARG A 64 -9.80 -10.87 4.03
N GLY A 65 -8.96 -11.16 3.04
CA GLY A 65 -8.03 -10.22 2.45
C GLY A 65 -8.58 -9.57 1.19
N GLY A 66 -7.71 -8.94 0.43
CA GLY A 66 -8.02 -8.35 -0.86
C GLY A 66 -6.80 -8.29 -1.77
N TRP A 67 -7.01 -8.02 -3.05
CA TRP A 67 -5.92 -7.71 -3.96
C TRP A 67 -5.51 -6.22 -3.85
N CYS A 68 -4.53 -5.79 -4.62
CA CYS A 68 -3.95 -4.44 -4.46
C CYS A 68 -5.00 -3.31 -4.51
N MET A 69 -5.98 -3.39 -5.42
CA MET A 69 -7.03 -2.38 -5.54
C MET A 69 -7.90 -2.31 -4.28
N GLU A 70 -8.34 -3.46 -3.76
CA GLU A 70 -9.19 -3.53 -2.56
C GLU A 70 -8.44 -3.06 -1.32
N ASN A 71 -7.22 -3.57 -1.10
CA ASN A 71 -6.44 -3.27 0.11
C ASN A 71 -6.07 -1.79 0.18
N ASN A 72 -5.55 -1.22 -0.92
CA ASN A 72 -5.16 0.18 -0.95
C ASN A 72 -6.36 1.12 -0.99
N TYR A 73 -7.48 0.73 -1.64
CA TYR A 73 -8.68 1.57 -1.64
C TYR A 73 -9.32 1.66 -0.25
N LEU A 74 -9.39 0.53 0.47
CA LEU A 74 -9.83 0.53 1.87
C LEU A 74 -8.92 1.39 2.76
N LEU A 75 -7.59 1.21 2.63
CA LEU A 75 -6.62 1.99 3.40
C LEU A 75 -6.74 3.48 3.10
N SER A 76 -6.99 3.87 1.85
CA SER A 76 -7.20 5.27 1.47
C SER A 76 -8.41 5.89 2.18
N TRP A 77 -9.51 5.15 2.28
CA TRP A 77 -10.68 5.61 3.02
C TRP A 77 -10.37 5.83 4.50
N VAL A 78 -9.67 4.88 5.12
CA VAL A 78 -9.25 4.98 6.52
C VAL A 78 -8.42 6.25 6.74
N LEU A 79 -7.37 6.43 5.96
CA LEU A 79 -6.45 7.55 6.11
C LEU A 79 -7.14 8.90 5.85
N LYS A 80 -8.00 8.98 4.81
CA LYS A 80 -8.85 10.17 4.56
C LYS A 80 -9.78 10.49 5.72
N THR A 81 -10.40 9.47 6.32
CA THR A 81 -11.28 9.63 7.49
C THR A 81 -10.51 10.20 8.70
N LEU A 82 -9.22 9.91 8.81
CA LEU A 82 -8.33 10.43 9.84
C LEU A 82 -7.72 11.81 9.51
N GLY A 83 -8.05 12.38 8.34
CA GLY A 83 -7.62 13.72 7.94
C GLY A 83 -6.29 13.77 7.17
N TYR A 84 -5.76 12.62 6.70
CA TYR A 84 -4.59 12.62 5.81
C TYR A 84 -4.96 13.11 4.41
N ASP A 85 -4.06 13.87 3.79
CA ASP A 85 -4.15 14.24 2.38
C ASP A 85 -3.66 13.08 1.51
N ILE A 86 -4.61 12.44 0.81
CA ILE A 86 -4.38 11.19 0.06
C ILE A 86 -4.72 11.37 -1.41
N THR A 87 -3.77 11.02 -2.27
CA THR A 87 -3.98 10.83 -3.71
C THR A 87 -3.83 9.34 -4.05
N LEU A 88 -4.78 8.80 -4.81
CA LEU A 88 -4.67 7.46 -5.40
C LEU A 88 -3.77 7.54 -6.63
N LEU A 89 -2.78 6.66 -6.70
CA LEU A 89 -1.86 6.56 -7.83
C LEU A 89 -1.96 5.18 -8.48
N GLY A 90 -2.08 5.19 -9.81
CA GLY A 90 -1.94 3.99 -10.61
C GLY A 90 -0.49 3.76 -11.00
N SER A 91 -0.03 2.53 -10.96
CA SER A 91 1.32 2.16 -11.39
C SER A 91 1.33 0.92 -12.28
N LYS A 92 2.45 0.71 -12.97
CA LYS A 92 2.71 -0.46 -13.79
C LYS A 92 3.74 -1.33 -13.09
N VAL A 93 3.41 -2.60 -12.85
CA VAL A 93 4.34 -3.56 -12.25
C VAL A 93 5.29 -4.08 -13.32
N TYR A 94 6.59 -4.13 -12.99
CA TYR A 94 7.59 -4.77 -13.82
C TYR A 94 7.42 -6.29 -13.81
N VAL A 95 7.45 -6.91 -14.99
CA VAL A 95 7.27 -8.35 -15.20
C VAL A 95 8.61 -8.95 -15.61
N PRO A 96 9.38 -9.55 -14.67
CA PRO A 96 10.74 -10.02 -14.94
C PRO A 96 10.85 -11.03 -16.07
N GLU A 97 9.83 -11.88 -16.25
CA GLU A 97 9.78 -12.91 -17.29
C GLU A 97 9.80 -12.33 -18.69
N TYR A 98 9.33 -11.10 -18.85
CA TYR A 98 9.28 -10.40 -20.15
C TYR A 98 10.22 -9.22 -20.23
N ASP A 99 10.99 -8.94 -19.18
CA ASP A 99 11.93 -7.80 -19.07
C ASP A 99 11.26 -6.45 -19.43
N ARG A 100 10.02 -6.26 -19.00
CA ARG A 100 9.23 -5.05 -19.27
C ARG A 100 8.19 -4.77 -18.20
N TYR A 101 7.72 -3.53 -18.16
CA TYR A 101 6.55 -3.18 -17.38
C TYR A 101 5.25 -3.69 -18.03
N ALA A 102 4.23 -3.89 -17.22
CA ALA A 102 2.88 -4.15 -17.71
C ALA A 102 2.43 -3.06 -18.70
N GLU A 103 1.67 -3.44 -19.73
CA GLU A 103 1.19 -2.50 -20.74
C GLU A 103 0.19 -1.50 -20.16
N GLU A 104 -0.69 -2.01 -19.30
CA GLU A 104 -1.71 -1.21 -18.62
C GLU A 104 -1.35 -0.94 -17.16
N ILE A 105 -1.98 0.08 -16.57
CA ILE A 105 -1.96 0.31 -15.13
C ILE A 105 -2.62 -0.88 -14.45
N ASN A 106 -1.87 -1.58 -13.62
CA ASN A 106 -2.30 -2.82 -12.99
C ASN A 106 -2.09 -2.87 -11.48
N HIS A 107 -1.62 -1.78 -10.87
CA HIS A 107 -1.42 -1.69 -9.44
C HIS A 107 -1.85 -0.32 -8.91
N LEU A 108 -2.49 -0.30 -7.74
CA LEU A 108 -2.91 0.89 -7.01
C LEU A 108 -2.01 1.08 -5.80
N LEU A 109 -1.56 2.31 -5.58
CA LEU A 109 -0.85 2.73 -4.37
C LEU A 109 -1.29 4.13 -3.93
N LEU A 110 -0.84 4.59 -2.77
CA LEU A 110 -1.26 5.84 -2.16
C LEU A 110 -0.08 6.82 -2.07
N LYS A 111 -0.32 8.07 -2.45
CA LYS A 111 0.53 9.18 -2.07
C LYS A 111 -0.13 9.90 -0.90
N VAL A 112 0.64 10.10 0.16
CA VAL A 112 0.24 10.82 1.38
C VAL A 112 1.09 12.07 1.50
N VAL A 113 0.47 13.23 1.70
CA VAL A 113 1.21 14.48 1.94
C VAL A 113 1.15 14.81 3.44
N LEU A 114 2.31 15.02 4.04
CA LEU A 114 2.49 15.41 5.45
C LEU A 114 3.64 16.41 5.56
N ASP A 115 3.39 17.55 6.21
CA ASP A 115 4.42 18.57 6.47
C ASP A 115 5.26 18.91 5.22
N ASP A 116 4.59 19.19 4.09
CA ASP A 116 5.16 19.50 2.77
C ASP A 116 5.99 18.36 2.13
N LYS A 117 5.97 17.17 2.72
CA LYS A 117 6.60 15.96 2.17
C LYS A 117 5.57 15.01 1.60
N SER A 118 5.95 14.31 0.53
CA SER A 118 5.14 13.25 -0.06
C SER A 118 5.69 11.88 0.33
N TYR A 119 4.80 10.98 0.73
CA TYR A 119 5.13 9.60 1.07
C TYR A 119 4.32 8.64 0.20
N ILE A 120 4.93 7.54 -0.19
CA ILE A 120 4.24 6.42 -0.83
C ILE A 120 3.92 5.37 0.22
N VAL A 121 2.66 4.94 0.21
CA VAL A 121 2.13 3.87 1.06
C VAL A 121 1.47 2.83 0.17
N ASP A 122 1.85 1.58 0.32
CA ASP A 122 1.33 0.47 -0.47
C ASP A 122 0.99 -0.72 0.43
N GLY A 123 -0.28 -0.88 0.76
CA GLY A 123 -0.80 -1.96 1.59
C GLY A 123 -1.19 -3.23 0.81
N GLY A 124 -0.88 -3.30 -0.49
CA GLY A 124 -1.38 -4.36 -1.35
C GLY A 124 -0.40 -4.96 -2.36
N PHE A 125 0.92 -4.74 -2.22
CA PHE A 125 1.87 -5.35 -3.14
C PHE A 125 2.16 -6.82 -2.80
N GLY A 126 2.27 -7.11 -1.50
CA GLY A 126 2.52 -8.46 -0.99
C GLY A 126 3.96 -8.96 -1.14
N MET A 127 4.28 -10.07 -0.43
CA MET A 127 5.52 -10.81 -0.49
C MET A 127 6.81 -9.98 -0.27
N VAL A 128 7.87 -10.32 -1.00
CA VAL A 128 9.24 -9.77 -0.83
C VAL A 128 9.39 -8.30 -1.24
N TYR A 129 8.39 -7.71 -1.87
CA TYR A 129 8.39 -6.30 -2.27
C TYR A 129 7.49 -5.43 -1.40
N GLN A 130 6.77 -6.00 -0.44
CA GLN A 130 5.95 -5.23 0.50
C GLN A 130 6.82 -4.34 1.36
N THR A 131 6.65 -3.02 1.25
CA THR A 131 7.28 -2.06 2.15
C THR A 131 6.61 -2.10 3.52
N TRP A 132 7.37 -1.82 4.59
CA TRP A 132 6.89 -1.87 5.97
C TRP A 132 6.70 -0.50 6.60
N GLN A 133 7.22 0.51 5.94
CA GLN A 133 7.10 1.91 6.36
C GLN A 133 6.72 2.76 5.16
N PRO A 134 5.99 3.86 5.36
CA PRO A 134 5.82 4.87 4.33
C PRO A 134 7.18 5.29 3.78
N MET A 135 7.30 5.39 2.46
CA MET A 135 8.54 5.78 1.81
C MET A 135 8.44 7.22 1.33
N GLU A 136 9.37 8.08 1.74
CA GLU A 136 9.42 9.46 1.25
C GLU A 136 9.66 9.45 -0.28
N LEU A 137 8.85 10.19 -1.02
CA LEU A 137 8.97 10.31 -2.48
C LEU A 137 10.09 11.28 -2.83
N ILE A 138 11.31 10.81 -2.68
CA ILE A 138 12.55 11.52 -2.98
C ILE A 138 13.45 10.66 -3.88
N SER A 139 13.93 11.24 -4.99
CA SER A 139 14.76 10.52 -5.96
C SER A 139 16.18 10.27 -5.45
N GLY A 140 16.74 9.10 -5.76
CA GLY A 140 18.15 8.75 -5.55
C GLY A 140 18.51 8.38 -4.11
N THR A 141 17.58 8.42 -3.14
CA THR A 141 17.87 8.15 -1.73
C THR A 141 17.49 6.72 -1.36
N ASP A 142 18.45 5.98 -0.80
CA ASP A 142 18.23 4.64 -0.27
C ASP A 142 17.38 4.68 0.99
N GLN A 143 16.29 3.92 1.00
CA GLN A 143 15.36 3.81 2.12
C GLN A 143 15.28 2.35 2.59
N PRO A 144 15.93 2.02 3.74
CA PRO A 144 15.88 0.67 4.28
C PRO A 144 14.47 0.28 4.70
N GLN A 145 14.07 -0.93 4.31
CA GLN A 145 12.82 -1.59 4.67
C GLN A 145 13.13 -3.00 5.20
N ILE A 146 12.18 -3.66 5.87
CA ILE A 146 12.39 -5.03 6.34
C ILE A 146 12.81 -6.00 5.21
N PRO A 147 12.14 -6.00 4.02
CA PRO A 147 12.48 -6.94 2.96
C PRO A 147 13.70 -6.52 2.13
N GLY A 148 14.37 -5.40 2.46
CA GLY A 148 15.56 -4.92 1.75
C GLY A 148 15.63 -3.40 1.64
N VAL A 149 16.55 -2.91 0.84
CA VAL A 149 16.69 -1.48 0.58
C VAL A 149 15.93 -1.12 -0.68
N PHE A 150 15.12 -0.07 -0.62
CA PHE A 150 14.38 0.45 -1.76
C PHE A 150 14.81 1.88 -2.06
N ARG A 151 14.57 2.32 -3.28
CA ARG A 151 14.88 3.66 -3.76
C ARG A 151 13.83 4.10 -4.76
N PHE A 152 13.45 5.37 -4.72
CA PHE A 152 12.77 5.99 -5.84
C PHE A 152 13.80 6.60 -6.78
N VAL A 153 13.52 6.49 -8.08
CA VAL A 153 14.26 7.18 -9.14
C VAL A 153 13.24 7.92 -10.00
N GLU A 154 13.52 9.20 -10.25
CA GLU A 154 12.69 10.01 -11.14
C GLU A 154 13.45 10.23 -12.44
N GLU A 155 12.81 9.89 -13.57
CA GLU A 155 13.34 10.07 -14.91
C GLU A 155 12.27 10.68 -15.82
N SER A 156 12.50 11.90 -16.27
CA SER A 156 11.61 12.60 -17.21
C SER A 156 10.14 12.68 -16.74
N GLY A 157 9.92 12.90 -15.46
CA GLY A 157 8.58 13.00 -14.84
C GLY A 157 7.94 11.66 -14.49
N VAL A 158 8.63 10.55 -14.73
CA VAL A 158 8.20 9.20 -14.35
C VAL A 158 8.97 8.74 -13.12
N TRP A 159 8.24 8.20 -12.14
CA TRP A 159 8.82 7.68 -10.91
C TRP A 159 8.90 6.16 -10.95
N TYR A 160 10.06 5.62 -10.61
CA TYR A 160 10.32 4.19 -10.50
C TYR A 160 10.62 3.84 -9.06
N LEU A 161 10.05 2.74 -8.56
CA LEU A 161 10.42 2.14 -7.29
C LEU A 161 11.33 0.94 -7.56
N GLU A 162 12.55 1.03 -7.08
CA GLU A 162 13.56 -0.01 -7.24
C GLU A 162 13.86 -0.69 -5.91
N LYS A 163 14.06 -2.01 -5.95
CA LYS A 163 14.69 -2.74 -4.86
C LYS A 163 16.17 -2.84 -5.14
N VAL A 164 17.00 -2.20 -4.32
CA VAL A 164 18.45 -2.15 -4.50
C VAL A 164 19.05 -3.52 -4.22
N LYS A 165 19.61 -4.18 -5.24
CA LYS A 165 20.35 -5.42 -5.07
C LYS A 165 21.71 -5.09 -4.48
N ARG A 166 21.97 -5.40 -3.21
CA ARG A 166 23.36 -5.42 -2.70
C ARG A 166 24.09 -6.62 -3.31
N LYS A 167 25.29 -6.38 -3.89
CA LYS A 167 26.21 -7.47 -4.16
C LYS A 167 26.52 -8.17 -2.85
N GLN A 168 26.10 -9.43 -2.68
CA GLN A 168 26.62 -10.25 -1.61
C GLN A 168 28.09 -10.53 -1.94
N TRP A 169 28.98 -10.08 -1.09
CA TRP A 169 30.35 -10.56 -1.10
C TRP A 169 30.31 -11.98 -0.50
N VAL A 170 30.65 -12.95 -1.30
CA VAL A 170 30.84 -14.35 -0.88
C VAL A 170 32.24 -14.47 -0.28
#